data_d7369ff572121f8e13477acba273c163
#
_entry.id   d7369ff572121f8e13477acba273c163
#
_cell.length_a   1.000
_cell.length_b   1.000
_cell.length_c   1.000
_cell.angle_alpha   90.00
_cell.angle_beta   90.00
_cell.angle_gamma   90.00
#
_symmetry.space_group_name_H-M   'P 1'
#
loop_
_entity.id
_entity.type
_entity.pdbx_description
1 polymer ?
#
loop_
_entity_poly.entity_id
_entity_poly.type
_entity_poly.pdbx_seq_one_letter_code
_entity_poly.pdbx_strand_id
1 'polypeptide(L)'
;MKTKYILKGLLATLVMLLVFSGCESYNEAVVDDIGASREFSPIGLTTRIRNQTTVELNWTVKDEEVANYYVVEFSADDPDFKTIYKTVKVAPKELPIQVQLEGETIYSIRVKAVSAAGLEDSKWSVTTATTLTEQLYLASVDGDIDAKQVTLRWPANSNVTQIVLSPGNITHTITPEEKANGIAVITGLTSETAYTATLFNGTKKRGDKAFTTGIDIGTGILVRSTDDLMQKIADAASGSVLVLEPGDYLADNQIGAITLNKSITLRGLRSFDRPKLHVNFALSNGAANLSLIDLDLKGDKGSGGVSVIKFNDNNVTYGSVLISGCNIHDYGVSLISANLSAARITSIIIDNTVVTNVLTVGGEFIDLRGSYLGQLTLKNSTFNNCATARYFIRMDAGLTGVTNNILIDSCTISNPNMVATNANSILYIRFASNAIIIKNTLFANTLAPYTRENVTANPTFSGNNYFNTPNLNGNVNAIGNNRPDTTGTALNPQFGNAAGGDFTIGNQTLKDNLVGDPRWIK
;
A
#
# COMPACT_ATOMS: atom_id res chain seq x y z
N MET A 1 59.39 -17.22 -84.23
CA MET A 1 58.93 -17.60 -82.87
C MET A 1 58.08 -16.51 -82.13
N LYS A 2 58.05 -15.29 -82.62
CA LYS A 2 57.32 -14.20 -81.93
C LYS A 2 55.79 -14.16 -82.20
N THR A 3 55.32 -14.69 -83.32
CA THR A 3 53.89 -14.62 -83.72
C THR A 3 52.96 -15.59 -82.95
N LYS A 4 53.49 -16.72 -82.44
CA LYS A 4 52.72 -17.71 -81.66
C LYS A 4 52.35 -17.24 -80.28
N TYR A 5 53.11 -16.32 -79.70
CA TYR A 5 52.83 -15.81 -78.33
C TYR A 5 51.83 -14.64 -78.38
N ILE A 6 51.84 -13.88 -79.46
CA ILE A 6 50.88 -12.79 -79.64
C ILE A 6 49.47 -13.35 -79.84
N LEU A 7 49.34 -14.45 -80.61
CA LEU A 7 48.04 -15.09 -80.84
C LEU A 7 47.47 -15.76 -79.59
N LYS A 8 48.37 -16.32 -78.72
CA LYS A 8 47.97 -16.89 -77.41
C LYS A 8 47.56 -15.79 -76.39
N GLY A 9 48.24 -14.63 -76.44
CA GLY A 9 47.91 -13.48 -75.61
C GLY A 9 46.59 -12.89 -76.02
N LEU A 10 46.33 -12.76 -77.32
CA LEU A 10 45.07 -12.24 -77.84
C LEU A 10 43.85 -13.17 -77.54
N LEU A 11 44.09 -14.49 -77.58
CA LEU A 11 43.09 -15.49 -77.24
C LEU A 11 42.77 -15.50 -75.71
N ALA A 12 43.79 -15.32 -74.86
CA ALA A 12 43.66 -15.24 -73.44
C ALA A 12 42.89 -13.95 -72.98
N THR A 13 43.19 -12.81 -73.63
CA THR A 13 42.44 -11.56 -73.38
C THR A 13 41.04 -11.64 -73.90
N LEU A 14 40.73 -12.30 -75.03
CA LEU A 14 39.37 -12.49 -75.55
C LEU A 14 38.54 -13.42 -74.61
N VAL A 15 39.17 -14.48 -74.09
CA VAL A 15 38.53 -15.37 -73.13
C VAL A 15 38.30 -14.67 -71.78
N MET A 16 39.22 -13.79 -71.34
CA MET A 16 39.07 -13.02 -70.15
C MET A 16 37.95 -11.93 -70.22
N LEU A 17 37.76 -11.36 -71.44
CA LEU A 17 36.64 -10.40 -71.69
C LEU A 17 35.29 -11.09 -71.82
N LEU A 18 35.24 -12.37 -72.16
CA LEU A 18 33.98 -13.14 -72.20
C LEU A 18 33.51 -13.65 -70.82
N VAL A 19 34.41 -13.64 -69.80
CA VAL A 19 34.06 -14.08 -68.44
C VAL A 19 33.46 -12.94 -67.60
N PHE A 20 33.59 -11.67 -68.04
CA PHE A 20 33.05 -10.52 -67.33
C PHE A 20 31.71 -9.99 -67.85
N SER A 21 31.14 -10.61 -68.90
CA SER A 21 29.83 -10.19 -69.44
C SER A 21 28.68 -11.09 -69.01
N GLY A 22 28.78 -11.69 -67.84
CA GLY A 22 27.74 -12.56 -67.38
C GLY A 22 27.47 -12.45 -65.90
N CYS A 23 26.92 -11.36 -65.45
CA CYS A 23 26.09 -11.27 -64.26
C CYS A 23 25.41 -9.92 -64.23
N GLU A 24 24.53 -9.67 -65.18
CA GLU A 24 23.38 -8.83 -64.82
C GLU A 24 22.47 -9.69 -63.99
N SER A 25 22.19 -9.21 -62.79
CA SER A 25 21.37 -9.91 -61.83
C SER A 25 19.95 -10.06 -62.38
N TYR A 26 19.64 -11.27 -62.78
CA TYR A 26 18.29 -11.67 -63.19
C TYR A 26 17.26 -11.64 -62.04
N ASN A 27 17.71 -11.14 -60.88
CA ASN A 27 16.90 -11.14 -59.65
C ASN A 27 16.26 -9.79 -59.29
N GLU A 28 16.60 -8.68 -59.97
CA GLU A 28 15.94 -7.40 -59.63
C GLU A 28 14.56 -7.23 -60.29
N ALA A 29 14.33 -7.82 -61.46
CA ALA A 29 13.06 -7.68 -62.19
C ALA A 29 11.96 -8.64 -61.69
N VAL A 30 12.27 -9.64 -60.88
CA VAL A 30 11.27 -10.61 -60.36
C VAL A 30 10.64 -10.14 -59.04
N VAL A 31 11.34 -9.21 -58.34
CA VAL A 31 10.86 -8.69 -57.05
C VAL A 31 10.01 -7.41 -57.24
N ASP A 32 10.18 -6.65 -58.31
CA ASP A 32 9.47 -5.39 -58.56
C ASP A 32 8.02 -5.56 -59.03
N ASP A 33 7.58 -6.77 -59.33
CA ASP A 33 6.23 -7.03 -59.85
C ASP A 33 5.44 -8.07 -59.05
N ILE A 34 5.66 -8.14 -57.75
CA ILE A 34 4.66 -8.72 -56.84
C ILE A 34 3.67 -7.59 -56.53
N GLY A 35 2.82 -7.29 -57.51
CA GLY A 35 1.70 -6.41 -57.30
C GLY A 35 0.84 -6.98 -56.16
N ALA A 36 1.08 -6.55 -54.95
CA ALA A 36 0.24 -6.92 -53.83
C ALA A 36 -1.16 -6.35 -54.07
N SER A 37 -2.14 -7.20 -54.37
CA SER A 37 -3.53 -6.79 -54.53
C SER A 37 -4.18 -6.37 -53.21
N ARG A 38 -3.48 -6.60 -52.12
CA ARG A 38 -3.96 -6.45 -50.72
C ARG A 38 -2.86 -5.92 -49.81
N GLU A 39 -3.27 -5.16 -48.83
CA GLU A 39 -2.41 -4.66 -47.77
C GLU A 39 -1.75 -5.80 -46.93
N PHE A 40 -0.57 -5.58 -46.44
CA PHE A 40 0.10 -6.55 -45.59
C PHE A 40 -0.55 -6.62 -44.20
N SER A 41 -0.77 -7.86 -43.72
CA SER A 41 -1.30 -8.07 -42.39
C SER A 41 -0.29 -7.66 -41.31
N PRO A 42 -0.71 -7.09 -40.17
CA PRO A 42 0.13 -6.86 -39.02
C PRO A 42 0.81 -8.15 -38.56
N ILE A 43 2.12 -8.12 -38.33
CA ILE A 43 2.90 -9.28 -37.86
C ILE A 43 3.42 -9.03 -36.44
N GLY A 44 3.71 -10.11 -35.70
CA GLY A 44 4.22 -10.01 -34.33
C GLY A 44 3.23 -9.38 -33.36
N LEU A 45 1.90 -9.57 -33.59
CA LEU A 45 0.86 -9.07 -32.70
C LEU A 45 1.01 -9.67 -31.30
N THR A 46 1.26 -8.79 -30.34
CA THR A 46 1.46 -9.15 -28.93
C THR A 46 0.47 -8.40 -28.05
N THR A 47 0.10 -9.04 -26.94
CA THR A 47 -0.78 -8.48 -25.91
C THR A 47 -0.10 -8.49 -24.55
N ARG A 48 -0.38 -7.45 -23.77
CA ARG A 48 0.04 -7.37 -22.37
C ARG A 48 -1.06 -6.72 -21.56
N ILE A 49 -1.33 -7.27 -20.36
CA ILE A 49 -2.29 -6.65 -19.44
C ILE A 49 -1.55 -5.59 -18.60
N ARG A 50 -2.15 -4.40 -18.55
CA ARG A 50 -1.75 -3.27 -17.72
C ARG A 50 -2.90 -2.91 -16.78
N ASN A 51 -2.59 -2.52 -15.55
CA ASN A 51 -3.60 -2.05 -14.60
C ASN A 51 -4.85 -2.94 -14.57
N GLN A 52 -4.66 -4.27 -14.55
CA GLN A 52 -5.68 -5.31 -14.49
C GLN A 52 -6.60 -5.42 -15.73
N THR A 53 -7.09 -4.32 -16.28
CA THR A 53 -8.12 -4.30 -17.33
C THR A 53 -7.71 -3.61 -18.62
N THR A 54 -6.55 -2.96 -18.64
CA THR A 54 -6.04 -2.31 -19.84
C THR A 54 -5.22 -3.30 -20.66
N VAL A 55 -5.64 -3.56 -21.89
CA VAL A 55 -4.90 -4.38 -22.85
C VAL A 55 -3.98 -3.46 -23.66
N GLU A 56 -2.68 -3.66 -23.50
CA GLU A 56 -1.66 -3.06 -24.35
C GLU A 56 -1.42 -3.98 -25.53
N LEU A 57 -1.51 -3.44 -26.73
CA LEU A 57 -1.30 -4.12 -28.00
C LEU A 57 -0.11 -3.52 -28.72
N ASN A 58 0.72 -4.39 -29.25
CA ASN A 58 1.81 -3.99 -30.13
C ASN A 58 1.95 -4.98 -31.30
N TRP A 59 2.35 -4.46 -32.47
CA TRP A 59 2.67 -5.26 -33.65
C TRP A 59 3.73 -4.56 -34.46
N THR A 60 4.35 -5.29 -35.38
CA THR A 60 5.36 -4.73 -36.27
C THR A 60 4.68 -4.08 -37.48
N VAL A 61 5.04 -2.84 -37.70
CA VAL A 61 4.72 -2.09 -38.92
C VAL A 61 5.91 -2.22 -39.84
N LYS A 62 5.74 -2.91 -40.97
CA LYS A 62 6.86 -3.17 -41.90
C LYS A 62 7.17 -1.97 -42.77
N ASP A 63 6.16 -1.16 -43.08
CA ASP A 63 6.31 0.07 -43.85
C ASP A 63 5.27 1.10 -43.35
N GLU A 64 5.75 2.17 -42.72
CA GLU A 64 4.89 3.17 -42.08
C GLU A 64 4.08 3.99 -43.09
N GLU A 65 4.48 4.00 -44.37
CA GLU A 65 3.85 4.82 -45.40
C GLU A 65 2.69 4.12 -46.10
N VAL A 66 2.53 2.81 -45.98
CA VAL A 66 1.58 2.02 -46.76
C VAL A 66 0.20 1.93 -46.11
N ALA A 67 0.14 1.69 -44.79
CA ALA A 67 -1.15 1.63 -44.09
C ALA A 67 -1.66 3.01 -43.70
N ASN A 68 -2.91 3.31 -44.07
CA ASN A 68 -3.57 4.54 -43.64
C ASN A 68 -3.83 4.53 -42.14
N TYR A 69 -4.40 3.42 -41.64
CA TYR A 69 -4.64 3.15 -40.24
C TYR A 69 -4.88 1.64 -40.06
N TYR A 70 -4.88 1.23 -38.82
CA TYR A 70 -5.28 -0.12 -38.42
C TYR A 70 -6.67 -0.10 -37.80
N VAL A 71 -7.44 -1.15 -38.02
CA VAL A 71 -8.69 -1.41 -37.30
C VAL A 71 -8.43 -2.54 -36.32
N VAL A 72 -8.67 -2.28 -35.04
CA VAL A 72 -8.59 -3.24 -33.96
C VAL A 72 -10.01 -3.52 -33.46
N GLU A 73 -10.41 -4.77 -33.45
CA GLU A 73 -11.71 -5.21 -32.92
C GLU A 73 -11.51 -6.16 -31.75
N PHE A 74 -12.32 -5.96 -30.73
CA PHE A 74 -12.36 -6.77 -29.51
C PHE A 74 -13.72 -7.47 -29.44
N SER A 75 -13.71 -8.76 -29.18
CA SER A 75 -14.91 -9.57 -28.92
C SER A 75 -14.77 -10.20 -27.53
N ALA A 76 -15.79 -10.03 -26.68
CA ALA A 76 -15.76 -10.46 -25.29
C ALA A 76 -16.34 -11.88 -25.17
N ASP A 77 -15.55 -12.81 -24.64
CA ASP A 77 -15.91 -14.24 -24.45
C ASP A 77 -16.45 -14.91 -25.74
N ASP A 78 -16.07 -14.39 -26.91
CA ASP A 78 -16.53 -14.86 -28.22
C ASP A 78 -15.34 -14.97 -29.20
N PRO A 79 -14.81 -16.17 -29.42
CA PRO A 79 -13.66 -16.38 -30.31
C PRO A 79 -14.02 -16.24 -31.80
N ASP A 80 -15.30 -16.29 -32.14
CA ASP A 80 -15.78 -16.23 -33.53
C ASP A 80 -16.09 -14.80 -34.01
N PHE A 81 -15.94 -13.81 -33.12
CA PHE A 81 -16.26 -12.38 -33.42
C PHE A 81 -17.70 -12.16 -33.92
N LYS A 82 -18.66 -12.93 -33.43
CA LYS A 82 -20.10 -12.77 -33.73
C LYS A 82 -20.62 -11.44 -33.16
N THR A 83 -20.05 -11.02 -32.03
CA THR A 83 -20.37 -9.75 -31.37
C THR A 83 -19.10 -8.96 -31.16
N ILE A 84 -19.04 -7.75 -31.71
CA ILE A 84 -17.93 -6.85 -31.48
C ILE A 84 -18.23 -5.98 -30.26
N TYR A 85 -17.40 -6.13 -29.23
CA TYR A 85 -17.49 -5.36 -27.99
C TYR A 85 -16.98 -3.92 -28.20
N LYS A 86 -15.84 -3.77 -28.89
CA LYS A 86 -15.20 -2.46 -29.12
C LYS A 86 -14.39 -2.48 -30.41
N THR A 87 -14.42 -1.35 -31.12
CA THR A 87 -13.58 -1.12 -32.30
C THR A 87 -12.73 0.13 -32.07
N VAL A 88 -11.44 0.05 -32.38
CA VAL A 88 -10.50 1.17 -32.28
C VAL A 88 -9.77 1.35 -33.59
N LYS A 89 -9.66 2.59 -34.06
CA LYS A 89 -8.79 2.98 -35.19
C LYS A 89 -7.45 3.43 -34.61
N VAL A 90 -6.37 2.99 -35.22
CA VAL A 90 -4.99 3.21 -34.73
C VAL A 90 -4.13 3.69 -35.86
N ALA A 91 -3.51 4.84 -35.71
CA ALA A 91 -2.52 5.31 -36.68
C ALA A 91 -1.19 4.53 -36.52
N PRO A 92 -0.38 4.33 -37.56
CA PRO A 92 0.88 3.58 -37.47
C PRO A 92 1.85 4.08 -36.40
N LYS A 93 1.81 5.37 -36.07
CA LYS A 93 2.69 6.01 -35.07
C LYS A 93 2.18 5.91 -33.62
N GLU A 94 1.00 5.35 -33.38
CA GLU A 94 0.38 5.27 -32.06
C GLU A 94 0.74 4.00 -31.28
N LEU A 95 1.59 3.14 -31.83
CA LEU A 95 2.00 1.89 -31.16
C LEU A 95 3.06 2.14 -30.07
N PRO A 96 2.98 1.39 -28.96
CA PRO A 96 1.92 0.46 -28.55
C PRO A 96 0.65 1.21 -28.09
N ILE A 97 -0.51 0.66 -28.39
CA ILE A 97 -1.79 1.21 -27.92
C ILE A 97 -2.24 0.56 -26.62
N GLN A 98 -2.99 1.30 -25.82
CA GLN A 98 -3.60 0.83 -24.59
C GLN A 98 -5.11 1.02 -24.65
N VAL A 99 -5.85 -0.06 -24.44
CA VAL A 99 -7.32 -0.07 -24.50
C VAL A 99 -7.88 -0.61 -23.21
N GLN A 100 -8.59 0.22 -22.47
CA GLN A 100 -9.30 -0.19 -21.26
C GLN A 100 -10.54 -1.00 -21.64
N LEU A 101 -10.69 -2.17 -21.01
CA LEU A 101 -11.75 -3.15 -21.21
C LEU A 101 -12.35 -3.55 -19.85
N GLU A 102 -13.36 -4.42 -19.84
CA GLU A 102 -13.93 -4.98 -18.62
C GLU A 102 -13.04 -6.09 -18.06
N GLY A 103 -13.04 -6.25 -16.71
CA GLY A 103 -12.29 -7.29 -16.03
C GLY A 103 -12.88 -8.69 -16.19
N GLU A 104 -12.11 -9.72 -15.80
CA GLU A 104 -12.49 -11.15 -15.79
C GLU A 104 -13.07 -11.63 -17.14
N THR A 105 -12.54 -11.13 -18.24
CA THR A 105 -13.06 -11.38 -19.59
C THR A 105 -11.95 -11.84 -20.51
N ILE A 106 -12.22 -12.87 -21.30
CA ILE A 106 -11.35 -13.33 -22.37
C ILE A 106 -11.73 -12.52 -23.63
N TYR A 107 -10.83 -11.65 -24.06
CA TYR A 107 -11.01 -10.91 -25.30
C TYR A 107 -10.32 -11.62 -26.44
N SER A 108 -11.09 -11.96 -27.49
CA SER A 108 -10.55 -12.24 -28.81
C SER A 108 -10.31 -10.92 -29.50
N ILE A 109 -9.10 -10.72 -30.03
CA ILE A 109 -8.65 -9.44 -30.59
C ILE A 109 -8.15 -9.69 -31.99
N ARG A 110 -8.63 -8.89 -32.94
CA ARG A 110 -8.13 -8.95 -34.32
C ARG A 110 -7.75 -7.58 -34.85
N VAL A 111 -6.71 -7.56 -35.64
CA VAL A 111 -6.13 -6.34 -36.21
C VAL A 111 -5.97 -6.51 -37.71
N LYS A 112 -6.42 -5.51 -38.49
CA LYS A 112 -6.15 -5.41 -39.93
C LYS A 112 -5.60 -4.03 -40.28
N ALA A 113 -4.79 -3.98 -41.33
CA ALA A 113 -4.36 -2.75 -41.96
C ALA A 113 -5.38 -2.31 -43.03
N VAL A 114 -5.69 -1.03 -43.07
CA VAL A 114 -6.50 -0.39 -44.08
C VAL A 114 -5.58 0.38 -45.03
N SER A 115 -5.70 0.10 -46.31
CA SER A 115 -4.81 0.65 -47.32
C SER A 115 -4.95 2.17 -47.53
N ALA A 116 -3.83 2.87 -47.65
CA ALA A 116 -3.78 4.25 -48.12
C ALA A 116 -3.73 4.34 -49.66
N ALA A 117 -3.28 3.28 -50.33
CA ALA A 117 -3.04 3.23 -51.78
C ALA A 117 -4.23 2.65 -52.61
N GLY A 118 -5.38 2.40 -51.96
CA GLY A 118 -6.58 1.86 -52.63
C GLY A 118 -6.52 0.33 -52.87
N LEU A 119 -5.58 -0.39 -52.26
CA LEU A 119 -5.56 -1.86 -52.27
C LEU A 119 -6.69 -2.40 -51.38
N GLU A 120 -6.96 -3.70 -51.49
CA GLU A 120 -7.82 -4.37 -50.51
C GLU A 120 -7.18 -4.30 -49.11
N ASP A 121 -8.03 -4.19 -48.08
CA ASP A 121 -7.58 -4.30 -46.67
C ASP A 121 -6.83 -5.62 -46.43
N SER A 122 -5.91 -5.61 -45.45
CA SER A 122 -5.19 -6.81 -45.08
C SER A 122 -6.10 -7.92 -44.53
N LYS A 123 -5.61 -9.13 -44.47
CA LYS A 123 -6.22 -10.18 -43.64
C LYS A 123 -6.08 -9.79 -42.19
N TRP A 124 -6.95 -10.37 -41.33
CA TRP A 124 -6.90 -10.21 -39.89
C TRP A 124 -5.74 -10.99 -39.28
N SER A 125 -4.99 -10.34 -38.42
CA SER A 125 -4.12 -11.00 -37.45
C SER A 125 -4.89 -11.12 -36.13
N VAL A 126 -4.87 -12.29 -35.50
CA VAL A 126 -5.69 -12.59 -34.32
C VAL A 126 -4.82 -12.93 -33.13
N THR A 127 -5.23 -12.50 -31.96
CA THR A 127 -4.65 -12.85 -30.67
C THR A 127 -5.74 -12.88 -29.60
N THR A 128 -5.38 -13.23 -28.36
CA THR A 128 -6.27 -13.18 -27.22
C THR A 128 -5.62 -12.45 -26.06
N ALA A 129 -6.44 -11.88 -25.17
CA ALA A 129 -6.01 -11.35 -23.89
C ALA A 129 -7.06 -11.66 -22.83
N THR A 130 -6.63 -12.06 -21.63
CA THR A 130 -7.53 -12.27 -20.49
C THR A 130 -7.28 -11.14 -19.49
N THR A 131 -8.27 -10.30 -19.27
CA THR A 131 -8.22 -9.26 -18.25
C THR A 131 -8.36 -9.85 -16.85
N LEU A 132 -7.71 -9.22 -15.88
CA LEU A 132 -7.77 -9.59 -14.47
C LEU A 132 -8.99 -8.98 -13.80
N THR A 133 -9.19 -9.31 -12.52
CA THR A 133 -10.28 -8.74 -11.71
C THR A 133 -10.20 -7.23 -11.70
N GLU A 134 -11.27 -6.57 -12.03
CA GLU A 134 -11.38 -5.11 -12.02
C GLU A 134 -11.62 -4.58 -10.61
N GLN A 135 -11.19 -3.36 -10.36
CA GLN A 135 -11.43 -2.67 -9.09
C GLN A 135 -12.14 -1.33 -9.37
N LEU A 136 -13.48 -1.36 -9.37
CA LEU A 136 -14.29 -0.16 -9.61
C LEU A 136 -14.60 0.64 -8.34
N TYR A 137 -14.44 0.07 -7.15
CA TYR A 137 -14.75 0.83 -5.95
C TYR A 137 -13.85 2.05 -5.80
N LEU A 138 -14.47 3.18 -5.59
CA LEU A 138 -13.80 4.42 -5.23
C LEU A 138 -13.41 4.43 -3.74
N ALA A 139 -12.51 5.33 -3.38
CA ALA A 139 -12.17 5.56 -1.98
C ALA A 139 -13.42 5.93 -1.18
N SER A 140 -13.52 5.47 0.06
CA SER A 140 -14.55 5.93 0.98
C SER A 140 -14.30 7.38 1.35
N VAL A 141 -15.37 8.15 1.49
CA VAL A 141 -15.34 9.48 2.08
C VAL A 141 -15.83 9.43 3.52
N ASP A 142 -15.53 10.48 4.27
CA ASP A 142 -15.96 10.58 5.65
C ASP A 142 -17.50 10.50 5.75
N GLY A 143 -17.99 9.63 6.62
CA GLY A 143 -19.41 9.35 6.79
C GLY A 143 -19.96 8.19 5.95
N ASP A 144 -19.20 7.60 5.06
CA ASP A 144 -19.67 6.45 4.27
C ASP A 144 -19.86 5.17 5.11
N ILE A 145 -19.15 5.04 6.23
CA ILE A 145 -19.25 3.86 7.09
C ILE A 145 -19.85 4.28 8.44
N ASP A 146 -20.98 3.69 8.79
CA ASP A 146 -21.66 3.91 10.05
C ASP A 146 -21.81 2.57 10.81
N ALA A 147 -22.42 2.58 12.00
CA ALA A 147 -22.60 1.40 12.84
C ALA A 147 -23.40 0.28 12.16
N LYS A 148 -24.42 0.62 11.38
CA LYS A 148 -25.35 -0.34 10.78
C LYS A 148 -25.58 -0.13 9.29
N GLN A 149 -24.76 0.69 8.65
CA GLN A 149 -24.86 0.96 7.23
C GLN A 149 -23.52 1.30 6.60
N VAL A 150 -23.44 1.16 5.28
CA VAL A 150 -22.31 1.58 4.47
C VAL A 150 -22.78 2.24 3.19
N THR A 151 -22.15 3.32 2.80
CA THR A 151 -22.26 3.92 1.47
C THR A 151 -21.10 3.44 0.62
N LEU A 152 -21.40 2.76 -0.46
CA LEU A 152 -20.41 2.25 -1.41
C LEU A 152 -20.47 3.08 -2.69
N ARG A 153 -19.29 3.41 -3.24
CA ARG A 153 -19.13 4.32 -4.38
C ARG A 153 -18.34 3.68 -5.49
N TRP A 154 -18.77 3.92 -6.72
CA TRP A 154 -18.09 3.52 -7.96
C TRP A 154 -18.31 4.57 -9.05
N PRO A 155 -17.62 4.55 -10.21
CA PRO A 155 -17.86 5.50 -11.29
C PRO A 155 -19.28 5.40 -11.82
N ALA A 156 -19.96 6.54 -11.93
CA ALA A 156 -21.33 6.63 -12.41
C ALA A 156 -21.51 5.93 -13.78
N ASN A 157 -22.68 5.35 -13.99
CA ASN A 157 -23.04 4.61 -15.21
C ASN A 157 -22.20 3.35 -15.50
N SER A 158 -21.37 2.87 -14.55
CA SER A 158 -20.65 1.60 -14.72
C SER A 158 -21.62 0.42 -14.91
N ASN A 159 -21.19 -0.59 -15.67
CA ASN A 159 -21.96 -1.82 -15.81
C ASN A 159 -21.86 -2.68 -14.57
N VAL A 160 -22.77 -2.47 -13.64
CA VAL A 160 -22.88 -3.18 -12.37
C VAL A 160 -24.33 -3.55 -12.09
N THR A 161 -24.56 -4.68 -11.44
CA THR A 161 -25.90 -5.24 -11.20
C THR A 161 -26.20 -5.50 -9.74
N GLN A 162 -25.18 -5.89 -8.94
CA GLN A 162 -25.39 -6.22 -7.53
C GLN A 162 -24.12 -6.06 -6.71
N ILE A 163 -24.31 -5.93 -5.41
CA ILE A 163 -23.25 -5.96 -4.40
C ILE A 163 -23.56 -7.12 -3.44
N VAL A 164 -22.55 -7.93 -3.14
CA VAL A 164 -22.65 -9.00 -2.16
C VAL A 164 -21.69 -8.72 -1.01
N LEU A 165 -22.20 -8.69 0.21
CA LEU A 165 -21.40 -8.48 1.41
C LEU A 165 -21.16 -9.81 2.13
N SER A 166 -19.93 -10.04 2.53
CA SER A 166 -19.51 -11.15 3.40
C SER A 166 -18.87 -10.56 4.67
N PRO A 167 -19.17 -11.08 5.86
CA PRO A 167 -20.04 -12.21 6.17
C PRO A 167 -21.54 -11.91 5.96
N GLY A 168 -22.35 -12.95 6.02
CA GLY A 168 -23.82 -12.86 5.97
C GLY A 168 -24.43 -13.02 4.57
N ASN A 169 -23.64 -13.01 3.49
CA ASN A 169 -24.10 -13.11 2.09
C ASN A 169 -25.25 -12.13 1.78
N ILE A 170 -25.14 -10.89 2.30
CA ILE A 170 -26.15 -9.85 2.12
C ILE A 170 -26.05 -9.38 0.67
N THR A 171 -27.10 -9.61 -0.11
CA THR A 171 -27.15 -9.19 -1.51
C THR A 171 -27.98 -7.93 -1.67
N HIS A 172 -27.38 -6.89 -2.25
CA HIS A 172 -28.04 -5.65 -2.64
C HIS A 172 -28.10 -5.56 -4.16
N THR A 173 -29.30 -5.54 -4.73
CA THR A 173 -29.51 -5.35 -6.17
C THR A 173 -29.43 -3.86 -6.49
N ILE A 174 -28.53 -3.49 -7.40
CA ILE A 174 -28.31 -2.09 -7.78
C ILE A 174 -29.47 -1.60 -8.63
N THR A 175 -30.11 -0.53 -8.17
CA THR A 175 -31.20 0.15 -8.90
C THR A 175 -30.66 0.98 -10.07
N PRO A 176 -31.51 1.33 -11.06
CA PRO A 176 -31.11 2.23 -12.14
C PRO A 176 -30.59 3.59 -11.66
N GLU A 177 -31.17 4.11 -10.56
CA GLU A 177 -30.75 5.38 -9.96
C GLU A 177 -29.37 5.27 -9.32
N GLU A 178 -29.12 4.21 -8.52
CA GLU A 178 -27.81 3.94 -7.91
C GLU A 178 -26.73 3.73 -8.97
N LYS A 179 -27.08 3.02 -10.06
CA LYS A 179 -26.17 2.86 -11.19
C LYS A 179 -25.81 4.19 -11.85
N ALA A 180 -26.82 5.05 -12.08
CA ALA A 180 -26.63 6.36 -12.68
C ALA A 180 -25.77 7.28 -11.80
N ASN A 181 -25.94 7.21 -10.48
CA ASN A 181 -25.21 8.02 -9.51
C ASN A 181 -23.86 7.40 -9.09
N GLY A 182 -23.67 6.09 -9.27
CA GLY A 182 -22.49 5.37 -8.79
C GLY A 182 -22.41 5.25 -7.27
N ILE A 183 -23.55 5.20 -6.59
CA ILE A 183 -23.65 5.19 -5.12
C ILE A 183 -24.78 4.26 -4.68
N ALA A 184 -24.50 3.40 -3.68
CA ALA A 184 -25.52 2.62 -2.97
C ALA A 184 -25.34 2.73 -1.46
N VAL A 185 -26.46 2.78 -0.72
CA VAL A 185 -26.48 2.73 0.73
C VAL A 185 -27.04 1.38 1.16
N ILE A 186 -26.23 0.57 1.86
CA ILE A 186 -26.63 -0.72 2.36
C ILE A 186 -26.82 -0.63 3.87
N THR A 187 -27.99 -0.94 4.34
CA THR A 187 -28.42 -0.84 5.75
C THR A 187 -28.62 -2.22 6.38
N GLY A 188 -28.84 -2.27 7.70
CA GLY A 188 -29.10 -3.51 8.42
C GLY A 188 -27.85 -4.33 8.70
N LEU A 189 -26.69 -3.72 8.63
CA LEU A 189 -25.41 -4.35 8.96
C LEU A 189 -25.24 -4.52 10.48
N THR A 190 -24.38 -5.46 10.85
CA THR A 190 -23.94 -5.62 12.24
C THR A 190 -22.80 -4.65 12.53
N SER A 191 -22.87 -3.96 13.66
CA SER A 191 -21.81 -3.04 14.10
C SER A 191 -20.50 -3.79 14.38
N GLU A 192 -19.37 -3.08 14.36
CA GLU A 192 -18.03 -3.59 14.64
C GLU A 192 -17.65 -4.86 13.86
N THR A 193 -18.25 -5.02 12.69
CA THR A 193 -18.09 -6.22 11.86
C THR A 193 -17.29 -5.87 10.61
N ALA A 194 -16.23 -6.65 10.36
CA ALA A 194 -15.47 -6.55 9.14
C ALA A 194 -16.24 -7.18 7.99
N TYR A 195 -16.57 -6.38 6.98
CA TYR A 195 -17.24 -6.80 5.76
C TYR A 195 -16.31 -6.69 4.56
N THR A 196 -16.52 -7.57 3.61
CA THR A 196 -16.03 -7.40 2.24
C THR A 196 -17.23 -7.28 1.32
N ALA A 197 -17.36 -6.14 0.65
CA ALA A 197 -18.36 -5.91 -0.37
C ALA A 197 -17.76 -6.24 -1.74
N THR A 198 -18.34 -7.21 -2.44
CA THR A 198 -17.96 -7.57 -3.81
C THR A 198 -18.99 -7.01 -4.78
N LEU A 199 -18.53 -6.22 -5.73
CA LEU A 199 -19.33 -5.61 -6.80
C LEU A 199 -19.37 -6.53 -8.01
N PHE A 200 -20.54 -6.75 -8.58
CA PHE A 200 -20.72 -7.66 -9.73
C PHE A 200 -21.45 -7.00 -10.90
N ASN A 201 -21.14 -7.47 -12.10
CA ASN A 201 -21.97 -7.36 -13.30
C ASN A 201 -22.41 -8.78 -13.72
N GLY A 202 -23.62 -9.18 -13.39
CA GLY A 202 -24.03 -10.57 -13.48
C GLY A 202 -23.17 -11.44 -12.57
N THR A 203 -22.39 -12.34 -13.16
CA THR A 203 -21.44 -13.21 -12.45
C THR A 203 -20.01 -12.66 -12.43
N LYS A 204 -19.70 -11.63 -13.21
CA LYS A 204 -18.35 -11.07 -13.33
C LYS A 204 -18.08 -10.10 -12.19
N LYS A 205 -16.95 -10.29 -11.52
CA LYS A 205 -16.50 -9.44 -10.42
C LYS A 205 -15.97 -8.12 -10.95
N ARG A 206 -16.41 -7.03 -10.34
CA ARG A 206 -16.04 -5.66 -10.71
C ARG A 206 -15.25 -4.93 -9.62
N GLY A 207 -14.95 -5.60 -8.53
CA GLY A 207 -14.13 -5.09 -7.44
C GLY A 207 -14.56 -5.60 -6.08
N ASP A 208 -13.63 -5.49 -5.12
CA ASP A 208 -13.86 -5.75 -3.71
C ASP A 208 -13.55 -4.51 -2.88
N LYS A 209 -14.29 -4.33 -1.82
CA LYS A 209 -14.02 -3.32 -0.81
C LYS A 209 -14.18 -3.89 0.58
N ALA A 210 -13.10 -3.93 1.34
CA ALA A 210 -13.13 -4.27 2.74
C ALA A 210 -13.41 -3.01 3.57
N PHE A 211 -14.26 -3.13 4.58
CA PHE A 211 -14.55 -2.10 5.57
C PHE A 211 -14.99 -2.75 6.88
N THR A 212 -14.93 -2.00 7.97
CA THR A 212 -15.51 -2.41 9.25
C THR A 212 -16.57 -1.39 9.64
N THR A 213 -17.78 -1.86 9.96
CA THR A 213 -18.86 -0.99 10.43
C THR A 213 -18.49 -0.30 11.74
N GLY A 214 -19.01 0.89 11.96
CA GLY A 214 -18.82 1.67 13.17
C GLY A 214 -19.38 1.01 14.42
N ILE A 215 -19.17 1.66 15.56
CA ILE A 215 -19.68 1.18 16.83
C ILE A 215 -21.18 1.51 16.99
N ASP A 216 -21.96 0.50 17.38
CA ASP A 216 -23.26 0.75 18.01
C ASP A 216 -22.99 0.90 19.50
N ILE A 217 -23.30 2.05 20.07
CA ILE A 217 -23.01 2.33 21.48
C ILE A 217 -23.71 1.37 22.44
N GLY A 218 -24.77 0.65 22.01
CA GLY A 218 -25.48 -0.40 22.73
C GLY A 218 -25.39 -0.29 24.25
N THR A 219 -24.50 -1.03 24.87
CA THR A 219 -24.18 -0.98 26.30
C THR A 219 -23.08 0.01 26.67
N GLY A 220 -22.50 0.73 25.69
CA GLY A 220 -21.48 1.74 25.94
C GLY A 220 -22.03 2.95 26.70
N ILE A 221 -21.15 3.63 27.40
CA ILE A 221 -21.46 4.88 28.10
C ILE A 221 -21.21 6.04 27.14
N LEU A 222 -22.24 6.75 26.71
CA LEU A 222 -22.08 7.94 25.88
C LEU A 222 -21.44 9.07 26.71
N VAL A 223 -20.40 9.67 26.14
CA VAL A 223 -19.72 10.85 26.70
C VAL A 223 -19.82 11.99 25.70
N ARG A 224 -20.48 13.07 26.09
CA ARG A 224 -20.57 14.29 25.29
C ARG A 224 -19.39 15.21 25.56
N SER A 225 -19.06 16.06 24.62
CA SER A 225 -17.98 17.04 24.80
C SER A 225 -18.24 18.04 25.95
N THR A 226 -19.49 18.15 26.38
CA THR A 226 -19.93 18.96 27.55
C THR A 226 -19.85 18.21 28.86
N ASP A 227 -19.64 16.89 28.85
CA ASP A 227 -19.53 16.08 30.08
C ASP A 227 -18.10 16.23 30.65
N ASP A 228 -18.01 16.03 31.98
CA ASP A 228 -16.70 15.85 32.62
C ASP A 228 -16.15 14.44 32.31
N LEU A 229 -15.21 14.36 31.37
CA LEU A 229 -14.60 13.11 30.93
C LEU A 229 -13.91 12.39 32.11
N MET A 230 -13.24 13.13 32.97
CA MET A 230 -12.50 12.55 34.11
C MET A 230 -13.47 11.89 35.09
N GLN A 231 -14.59 12.56 35.39
CA GLN A 231 -15.64 12.01 36.23
C GLN A 231 -16.30 10.78 35.60
N LYS A 232 -16.62 10.84 34.30
CA LYS A 232 -17.20 9.69 33.56
C LYS A 232 -16.27 8.47 33.61
N ILE A 233 -14.96 8.67 33.46
CA ILE A 233 -13.97 7.59 33.59
C ILE A 233 -13.91 7.08 35.04
N ALA A 234 -13.93 7.96 36.03
CA ALA A 234 -13.90 7.58 37.43
C ALA A 234 -15.12 6.72 37.83
N ASP A 235 -16.33 7.10 37.37
CA ASP A 235 -17.60 6.42 37.68
C ASP A 235 -17.77 5.10 36.89
N ALA A 236 -17.12 4.95 35.76
CA ALA A 236 -17.24 3.75 34.93
C ALA A 236 -16.72 2.50 35.64
N ALA A 237 -17.44 1.39 35.53
CA ALA A 237 -16.98 0.10 36.02
C ALA A 237 -15.77 -0.41 35.21
N SER A 238 -15.00 -1.33 35.81
CA SER A 238 -13.91 -2.00 35.06
C SER A 238 -14.49 -2.78 33.87
N GLY A 239 -13.87 -2.60 32.71
CA GLY A 239 -14.33 -3.18 31.44
C GLY A 239 -15.33 -2.32 30.66
N SER A 240 -15.72 -1.17 31.20
CA SER A 240 -16.64 -0.27 30.49
C SER A 240 -16.03 0.28 29.19
N VAL A 241 -16.91 0.50 28.21
CA VAL A 241 -16.62 1.21 26.96
C VAL A 241 -17.25 2.59 27.03
N LEU A 242 -16.44 3.64 27.04
CA LEU A 242 -16.89 5.02 26.94
C LEU A 242 -16.81 5.43 25.48
N VAL A 243 -17.95 5.85 24.93
CA VAL A 243 -18.08 6.27 23.53
C VAL A 243 -18.20 7.79 23.51
N LEU A 244 -17.19 8.43 22.98
CA LEU A 244 -17.05 9.88 22.96
C LEU A 244 -17.65 10.46 21.68
N GLU A 245 -18.56 11.40 21.81
CA GLU A 245 -19.02 12.21 20.67
C GLU A 245 -17.86 13.06 20.12
N PRO A 246 -17.90 13.44 18.84
CA PRO A 246 -16.96 14.43 18.30
C PRO A 246 -16.95 15.70 19.13
N GLY A 247 -15.80 16.29 19.31
CA GLY A 247 -15.61 17.52 20.05
C GLY A 247 -14.28 17.60 20.77
N ASP A 248 -14.03 18.71 21.43
CA ASP A 248 -12.80 18.94 22.21
C ASP A 248 -13.07 18.62 23.68
N TYR A 249 -12.31 17.69 24.21
CA TYR A 249 -12.31 17.27 25.60
C TYR A 249 -11.07 17.79 26.30
N LEU A 250 -11.24 18.60 27.31
CA LEU A 250 -10.20 19.33 28.03
C LEU A 250 -9.62 20.51 27.25
N ALA A 251 -9.55 21.65 27.93
CA ALA A 251 -9.13 22.92 27.34
C ALA A 251 -7.65 22.91 26.88
N ASP A 252 -7.37 23.67 25.84
CA ASP A 252 -6.11 23.71 25.07
C ASP A 252 -4.81 23.94 25.85
N ASN A 253 -4.86 24.36 27.12
CA ASN A 253 -3.70 24.85 27.84
C ASN A 253 -3.21 23.92 28.97
N GLN A 254 -3.85 22.80 29.21
CA GLN A 254 -3.42 21.86 30.26
C GLN A 254 -3.65 20.42 29.83
N ILE A 255 -2.60 19.63 29.86
CA ILE A 255 -2.70 18.18 29.70
C ILE A 255 -3.41 17.57 30.92
N GLY A 256 -4.52 16.92 30.70
CA GLY A 256 -5.22 16.12 31.71
C GLY A 256 -4.49 14.80 31.98
N ALA A 257 -4.16 14.52 33.22
CA ALA A 257 -3.60 13.22 33.60
C ALA A 257 -4.71 12.25 33.99
N ILE A 258 -4.95 11.23 33.18
CA ILE A 258 -5.93 10.17 33.45
C ILE A 258 -5.21 9.00 34.12
N THR A 259 -5.46 8.82 35.41
CA THR A 259 -4.94 7.66 36.15
C THR A 259 -5.95 6.52 36.13
N LEU A 260 -5.52 5.35 35.64
CA LEU A 260 -6.34 4.17 35.47
C LEU A 260 -5.81 3.02 36.34
N ASN A 261 -6.66 2.48 37.19
CA ASN A 261 -6.43 1.27 37.99
C ASN A 261 -7.40 0.14 37.62
N LYS A 262 -8.05 0.24 36.49
CA LYS A 262 -9.07 -0.68 35.98
C LYS A 262 -9.02 -0.75 34.47
N SER A 263 -9.64 -1.78 33.87
CA SER A 263 -9.79 -1.87 32.43
C SER A 263 -10.76 -0.82 31.91
N ILE A 264 -10.38 -0.10 30.88
CA ILE A 264 -11.23 0.91 30.22
C ILE A 264 -10.98 0.88 28.70
N THR A 265 -12.06 1.07 27.96
CA THR A 265 -12.01 1.42 26.55
C THR A 265 -12.53 2.84 26.36
N LEU A 266 -11.72 3.72 25.81
CA LEU A 266 -12.15 5.04 25.30
C LEU A 266 -12.23 4.97 23.78
N ARG A 267 -13.35 5.36 23.22
CA ARG A 267 -13.60 5.18 21.80
C ARG A 267 -14.36 6.36 21.22
N GLY A 268 -13.90 6.87 20.08
CA GLY A 268 -14.65 7.84 19.29
C GLY A 268 -15.92 7.23 18.72
N LEU A 269 -17.01 7.99 18.74
CA LEU A 269 -18.27 7.59 18.11
C LEU A 269 -18.12 7.45 16.59
N ARG A 270 -17.23 8.25 15.98
CA ARG A 270 -16.98 8.28 14.55
C ARG A 270 -15.47 8.30 14.26
N SER A 271 -15.01 7.38 13.42
CA SER A 271 -13.59 7.27 13.07
C SER A 271 -13.08 8.44 12.21
N PHE A 272 -13.99 9.11 11.49
CA PHE A 272 -13.66 10.23 10.60
C PHE A 272 -13.78 11.60 11.30
N ASP A 273 -14.46 11.67 12.46
CA ASP A 273 -14.61 12.88 13.27
C ASP A 273 -14.23 12.53 14.71
N ARG A 274 -12.91 12.40 14.92
CA ARG A 274 -12.37 11.91 16.18
C ARG A 274 -12.49 12.94 17.28
N PRO A 275 -12.94 12.54 18.49
CA PRO A 275 -12.88 13.40 19.66
C PRO A 275 -11.43 13.76 19.96
N LYS A 276 -11.17 15.03 20.21
CA LYS A 276 -9.84 15.56 20.52
C LYS A 276 -9.64 15.59 22.02
N LEU A 277 -8.60 14.90 22.47
CA LEU A 277 -8.26 14.77 23.88
C LEU A 277 -6.87 15.32 24.15
N HIS A 278 -6.78 16.30 25.05
CA HIS A 278 -5.51 16.83 25.53
C HIS A 278 -5.13 16.11 26.84
N VAL A 279 -4.67 14.87 26.75
CA VAL A 279 -4.50 13.96 27.91
C VAL A 279 -3.23 13.12 27.79
N ASN A 280 -2.81 12.59 28.94
CA ASN A 280 -1.93 11.45 29.06
C ASN A 280 -2.53 10.39 29.99
N PHE A 281 -2.13 9.13 29.82
CA PHE A 281 -2.65 8.01 30.59
C PHE A 281 -1.56 7.46 31.53
N ALA A 282 -1.93 7.31 32.79
CA ALA A 282 -1.11 6.69 33.83
C ALA A 282 -1.76 5.40 34.30
N LEU A 283 -1.15 4.25 34.02
CA LEU A 283 -1.66 2.94 34.43
C LEU A 283 -1.07 2.56 35.79
N SER A 284 -1.93 2.21 36.73
CA SER A 284 -1.56 1.88 38.12
C SER A 284 -2.29 0.63 38.62
N ASN A 285 -1.77 0.02 39.65
CA ASN A 285 -2.35 -1.14 40.36
C ASN A 285 -2.68 -2.34 39.46
N GLY A 286 -1.87 -2.55 38.40
CA GLY A 286 -2.10 -3.66 37.48
C GLY A 286 -3.38 -3.52 36.65
N ALA A 287 -3.71 -2.31 36.18
CA ALA A 287 -4.81 -2.10 35.25
C ALA A 287 -4.77 -3.14 34.13
N ALA A 288 -5.84 -3.93 33.98
CA ALA A 288 -5.80 -5.11 33.14
C ALA A 288 -5.69 -4.75 31.66
N ASN A 289 -6.59 -3.90 31.15
CA ASN A 289 -6.56 -3.52 29.74
C ASN A 289 -6.87 -2.03 29.54
N LEU A 290 -6.20 -1.42 28.58
CA LEU A 290 -6.51 -0.10 28.07
C LEU A 290 -6.70 -0.20 26.55
N SER A 291 -7.84 0.26 26.05
CA SER A 291 -8.09 0.42 24.62
C SER A 291 -8.39 1.88 24.28
N LEU A 292 -7.65 2.44 23.35
CA LEU A 292 -7.84 3.79 22.79
C LEU A 292 -8.17 3.62 21.31
N ILE A 293 -9.39 3.99 20.91
CA ILE A 293 -9.89 3.69 19.58
C ILE A 293 -10.48 4.95 18.96
N ASP A 294 -10.07 5.28 17.73
CA ASP A 294 -10.60 6.40 16.96
C ASP A 294 -10.57 7.75 17.72
N LEU A 295 -9.45 8.05 18.35
CA LEU A 295 -9.22 9.27 19.12
C LEU A 295 -8.16 10.16 18.47
N ASP A 296 -8.26 11.45 18.69
CA ASP A 296 -7.20 12.42 18.42
C ASP A 296 -6.55 12.84 19.75
N LEU A 297 -5.34 12.38 20.00
CA LEU A 297 -4.62 12.60 21.24
C LEU A 297 -3.51 13.63 21.02
N LYS A 298 -3.62 14.76 21.69
CA LYS A 298 -2.65 15.84 21.64
C LYS A 298 -1.86 15.93 22.94
N GLY A 299 -0.55 16.03 22.83
CA GLY A 299 0.34 16.29 23.95
C GLY A 299 0.73 17.76 24.05
N ASP A 300 1.65 18.03 24.97
CA ASP A 300 2.34 19.31 25.10
C ASP A 300 3.82 19.09 24.78
N LYS A 301 4.30 19.64 23.65
CA LYS A 301 5.72 19.56 23.26
C LYS A 301 6.62 20.45 24.10
N GLY A 302 6.11 21.19 25.06
CA GLY A 302 6.88 22.10 25.89
C GLY A 302 7.95 21.41 26.77
N SER A 303 8.80 22.18 27.38
CA SER A 303 9.80 21.69 28.34
C SER A 303 9.11 21.03 29.55
N GLY A 304 9.30 19.75 29.71
CA GLY A 304 8.64 18.95 30.76
C GLY A 304 7.48 18.07 30.26
N GLY A 305 7.40 17.86 28.91
CA GLY A 305 6.37 17.04 28.29
C GLY A 305 6.18 15.66 28.92
N VAL A 306 5.03 15.06 28.66
CA VAL A 306 4.62 13.77 29.18
C VAL A 306 4.68 12.67 28.15
N SER A 307 4.61 11.41 28.57
CA SER A 307 4.37 10.26 27.72
C SER A 307 2.88 10.10 27.44
N VAL A 308 2.51 9.54 26.29
CA VAL A 308 1.10 9.23 25.98
C VAL A 308 0.54 8.23 26.99
N ILE A 309 1.25 7.12 27.19
CA ILE A 309 0.90 6.10 28.18
C ILE A 309 2.11 5.83 29.05
N LYS A 310 1.92 5.90 30.37
CA LYS A 310 2.92 5.59 31.39
C LYS A 310 2.40 4.53 32.34
N PHE A 311 3.21 3.52 32.59
CA PHE A 311 2.98 2.53 33.65
C PHE A 311 3.70 3.01 34.92
N ASN A 312 3.09 2.80 36.08
CA ASN A 312 3.57 3.43 37.33
C ASN A 312 4.15 2.45 38.36
N ASP A 313 3.80 1.15 38.34
CA ASP A 313 4.09 0.29 39.44
C ASP A 313 5.10 -0.80 39.11
N ASN A 314 6.07 -0.98 39.99
CA ASN A 314 7.02 -2.07 39.93
C ASN A 314 6.38 -3.41 40.36
N ASN A 315 6.90 -4.53 39.84
CA ASN A 315 6.51 -5.89 40.24
C ASN A 315 5.02 -6.20 40.06
N VAL A 316 4.36 -5.53 39.13
CA VAL A 316 2.92 -5.66 38.85
C VAL A 316 2.72 -6.26 37.45
N THR A 317 1.64 -7.02 37.27
CA THR A 317 1.24 -7.51 35.96
C THR A 317 0.11 -6.63 35.40
N TYR A 318 0.37 -6.04 34.26
CA TYR A 318 -0.59 -5.29 33.45
C TYR A 318 -1.13 -6.16 32.30
N GLY A 319 -2.34 -5.88 31.88
CA GLY A 319 -2.95 -6.54 30.73
C GLY A 319 -2.44 -6.00 29.39
N SER A 320 -3.34 -5.86 28.46
CA SER A 320 -3.03 -5.43 27.10
C SER A 320 -3.36 -3.95 26.88
N VAL A 321 -2.51 -3.28 26.10
CA VAL A 321 -2.77 -1.95 25.58
C VAL A 321 -3.06 -2.07 24.09
N LEU A 322 -4.21 -1.55 23.65
CA LEU A 322 -4.60 -1.39 22.26
C LEU A 322 -4.74 0.10 21.92
N ILE A 323 -4.04 0.52 20.88
CA ILE A 323 -4.23 1.83 20.23
C ILE A 323 -4.63 1.55 18.79
N SER A 324 -5.81 1.98 18.37
CA SER A 324 -6.31 1.68 17.04
C SER A 324 -7.07 2.87 16.43
N GLY A 325 -6.81 3.18 15.17
CA GLY A 325 -7.50 4.25 14.45
C GLY A 325 -7.22 5.66 14.98
N CYS A 326 -6.22 5.83 15.83
CA CYS A 326 -5.94 7.09 16.50
C CYS A 326 -5.04 8.02 15.69
N ASN A 327 -5.15 9.31 15.98
CA ASN A 327 -4.17 10.34 15.72
C ASN A 327 -3.47 10.68 17.04
N ILE A 328 -2.15 10.62 17.10
CA ILE A 328 -1.38 10.92 18.31
C ILE A 328 -0.28 11.89 17.96
N HIS A 329 -0.25 13.05 18.59
CA HIS A 329 0.72 14.05 18.20
C HIS A 329 1.18 14.97 19.32
N ASP A 330 2.39 15.51 19.13
CA ASP A 330 2.97 16.59 19.93
C ASP A 330 3.22 16.22 21.39
N TYR A 331 3.67 14.97 21.67
CA TYR A 331 4.12 14.55 23.00
C TYR A 331 5.64 14.70 23.15
N GLY A 332 6.08 15.11 24.34
CA GLY A 332 7.49 15.42 24.60
C GLY A 332 8.36 14.22 24.98
N VAL A 333 7.78 13.15 25.52
CA VAL A 333 8.61 12.06 26.10
C VAL A 333 8.47 10.74 25.32
N SER A 334 7.47 9.95 25.53
CA SER A 334 7.33 8.60 24.95
C SER A 334 5.92 8.34 24.46
N LEU A 335 5.76 7.46 23.49
CA LEU A 335 4.45 6.86 23.22
C LEU A 335 4.08 5.89 24.36
N ILE A 336 5.00 5.01 24.72
CA ILE A 336 4.85 4.08 25.85
C ILE A 336 6.05 4.25 26.81
N SER A 337 5.77 4.40 28.09
CA SER A 337 6.79 4.48 29.12
C SER A 337 6.52 3.47 30.24
N ALA A 338 7.38 2.47 30.35
CA ALA A 338 7.36 1.44 31.38
C ALA A 338 8.78 1.10 31.86
N ASN A 339 9.51 2.14 32.27
CA ASN A 339 10.83 1.97 32.86
C ASN A 339 10.67 1.59 34.35
N LEU A 340 10.23 0.36 34.61
CA LEU A 340 9.82 -0.16 35.88
C LEU A 340 10.57 -1.46 36.21
N SER A 341 10.85 -1.70 37.49
CA SER A 341 11.46 -2.95 37.92
C SER A 341 10.44 -4.10 37.90
N ALA A 342 10.72 -5.12 37.10
CA ALA A 342 9.98 -6.39 37.06
C ALA A 342 8.46 -6.27 36.82
N ALA A 343 7.98 -5.17 36.25
CA ALA A 343 6.61 -5.08 35.80
C ALA A 343 6.43 -5.97 34.55
N ARG A 344 5.25 -6.57 34.38
CA ARG A 344 4.92 -7.46 33.27
C ARG A 344 3.77 -6.86 32.48
N ILE A 345 3.92 -6.75 31.18
CA ILE A 345 2.90 -6.24 30.26
C ILE A 345 2.57 -7.38 29.28
N THR A 346 1.30 -7.73 29.16
CA THR A 346 0.87 -8.84 28.30
C THR A 346 1.14 -8.52 26.83
N SER A 347 0.61 -7.42 26.33
CA SER A 347 0.82 -6.98 24.94
C SER A 347 0.63 -5.48 24.76
N ILE A 348 1.27 -4.95 23.73
CA ILE A 348 1.03 -3.60 23.21
C ILE A 348 0.79 -3.74 21.72
N ILE A 349 -0.38 -3.27 21.28
CA ILE A 349 -0.80 -3.31 19.87
C ILE A 349 -1.12 -1.89 19.42
N ILE A 350 -0.45 -1.44 18.36
CA ILE A 350 -0.71 -0.17 17.70
C ILE A 350 -1.08 -0.50 16.26
N ASP A 351 -2.33 -0.18 15.91
CA ASP A 351 -2.91 -0.54 14.63
C ASP A 351 -3.61 0.66 13.99
N ASN A 352 -3.50 0.82 12.69
CA ASN A 352 -4.20 1.86 11.93
C ASN A 352 -4.08 3.27 12.54
N THR A 353 -2.91 3.60 13.09
CA THR A 353 -2.68 4.82 13.88
C THR A 353 -1.62 5.72 13.23
N VAL A 354 -1.82 7.02 13.29
CA VAL A 354 -0.79 8.00 12.91
C VAL A 354 -0.20 8.60 14.16
N VAL A 355 1.12 8.50 14.32
CA VAL A 355 1.87 9.09 15.43
C VAL A 355 2.86 10.10 14.88
N THR A 356 2.80 11.33 15.35
CA THR A 356 3.65 12.43 14.87
C THR A 356 4.25 13.22 16.02
N ASN A 357 5.50 13.62 15.90
CA ASN A 357 6.15 14.52 16.86
C ASN A 357 6.13 14.00 18.30
N VAL A 358 6.56 12.76 18.51
CA VAL A 358 6.92 12.27 19.86
C VAL A 358 8.42 12.43 20.04
N LEU A 359 8.83 13.51 20.73
CA LEU A 359 10.17 14.10 20.63
C LEU A 359 11.23 13.40 21.51
N THR A 360 10.84 12.47 22.36
CA THR A 360 11.74 11.67 23.20
C THR A 360 12.69 12.48 24.10
N VAL A 361 12.21 13.58 24.63
CA VAL A 361 12.96 14.38 25.61
C VAL A 361 12.91 13.69 26.96
N GLY A 362 13.93 12.90 27.30
CA GLY A 362 14.04 12.22 28.59
C GLY A 362 13.58 10.76 28.62
N GLY A 363 13.01 10.20 27.54
CA GLY A 363 12.63 8.79 27.41
C GLY A 363 12.83 8.28 26.01
N GLU A 364 12.72 6.96 25.82
CA GLU A 364 12.72 6.34 24.50
C GLU A 364 11.31 6.42 23.88
N PHE A 365 11.13 6.19 22.58
CA PHE A 365 9.80 6.25 21.98
C PHE A 365 8.88 5.15 22.50
N ILE A 366 9.33 3.89 22.52
CA ILE A 366 8.75 2.79 23.28
C ILE A 366 9.77 2.36 24.31
N ASP A 367 9.58 2.77 25.57
CA ASP A 367 10.51 2.64 26.67
C ASP A 367 10.07 1.56 27.66
N LEU A 368 10.71 0.38 27.57
CA LEU A 368 10.42 -0.78 28.39
C LEU A 368 11.67 -1.26 29.14
N ARG A 369 12.49 -0.34 29.64
CA ARG A 369 13.82 -0.64 30.17
C ARG A 369 13.84 -1.64 31.30
N GLY A 370 12.92 -1.62 32.24
CA GLY A 370 12.92 -2.54 33.37
C GLY A 370 11.75 -3.52 33.39
N SER A 371 10.86 -3.40 32.41
CA SER A 371 9.62 -4.18 32.32
C SER A 371 9.76 -5.35 31.34
N TYR A 372 8.98 -6.39 31.57
CA TYR A 372 8.83 -7.52 30.65
C TYR A 372 7.61 -7.30 29.76
N LEU A 373 7.75 -7.52 28.47
CA LEU A 373 6.65 -7.47 27.51
C LEU A 373 6.50 -8.83 26.81
N GLY A 374 5.28 -9.32 26.68
CA GLY A 374 5.01 -10.55 25.94
C GLY A 374 5.01 -10.31 24.43
N GLN A 375 4.27 -9.33 23.95
CA GLN A 375 4.11 -9.02 22.53
C GLN A 375 4.07 -7.52 22.24
N LEU A 376 4.82 -7.08 21.23
CA LEU A 376 4.69 -5.77 20.60
C LEU A 376 4.24 -5.93 19.16
N THR A 377 3.17 -5.25 18.79
CA THR A 377 2.70 -5.22 17.40
C THR A 377 2.50 -3.77 16.95
N LEU A 378 3.21 -3.38 15.92
CA LEU A 378 3.02 -2.14 15.19
C LEU A 378 2.56 -2.52 13.79
N LYS A 379 1.35 -2.14 13.39
CA LYS A 379 0.85 -2.49 12.06
C LYS A 379 -0.04 -1.40 11.46
N ASN A 380 -0.09 -1.35 10.13
CA ASN A 380 -0.95 -0.44 9.37
C ASN A 380 -0.84 1.02 9.86
N SER A 381 0.33 1.45 10.29
CA SER A 381 0.49 2.68 11.05
C SER A 381 1.63 3.54 10.52
N THR A 382 1.49 4.84 10.72
CA THR A 382 2.52 5.82 10.35
C THR A 382 3.17 6.41 11.61
N PHE A 383 4.49 6.41 11.65
CA PHE A 383 5.30 7.02 12.70
C PHE A 383 6.22 8.06 12.07
N ASN A 384 5.90 9.33 12.26
CA ASN A 384 6.67 10.42 11.67
C ASN A 384 7.25 11.33 12.73
N ASN A 385 8.53 11.65 12.59
CA ASN A 385 9.23 12.51 13.52
C ASN A 385 9.10 12.00 14.97
N CYS A 386 9.28 10.71 15.15
CA CYS A 386 9.29 10.00 16.43
C CYS A 386 10.70 9.54 16.77
N ALA A 387 11.01 9.36 18.05
CA ALA A 387 12.34 8.96 18.52
C ALA A 387 13.48 9.88 18.01
N THR A 388 13.26 11.20 18.03
CA THR A 388 14.18 12.15 17.40
C THR A 388 15.58 12.23 18.04
N ALA A 389 15.71 11.82 19.29
CA ALA A 389 16.97 11.87 20.03
C ALA A 389 17.30 10.56 20.77
N ARG A 390 16.49 9.53 20.65
CA ARG A 390 16.57 8.31 21.44
C ARG A 390 16.28 7.08 20.59
N TYR A 391 16.27 5.88 21.21
CA TYR A 391 15.88 4.63 20.55
C TYR A 391 14.39 4.61 20.20
N PHE A 392 14.06 3.97 19.09
CA PHE A 392 12.66 3.81 18.71
C PHE A 392 11.97 2.74 19.59
N ILE A 393 12.60 1.58 19.80
CA ILE A 393 12.16 0.55 20.74
C ILE A 393 13.33 0.20 21.66
N ARG A 394 13.13 0.33 22.98
CA ARG A 394 14.11 -0.09 23.96
C ARG A 394 13.53 -1.07 24.98
N MET A 395 14.19 -2.22 25.12
CA MET A 395 13.85 -3.29 26.04
C MET A 395 15.13 -3.84 26.67
N ASP A 396 15.33 -3.64 27.97
CA ASP A 396 16.55 -4.07 28.64
C ASP A 396 16.36 -5.39 29.39
N ALA A 397 15.12 -5.84 29.63
CA ALA A 397 14.82 -7.01 30.45
C ALA A 397 13.92 -8.02 29.71
N GLY A 398 14.34 -9.27 29.69
CA GLY A 398 13.58 -10.41 29.18
C GLY A 398 13.16 -11.34 30.33
N LEU A 399 12.03 -12.02 30.23
CA LEU A 399 11.56 -13.00 31.18
C LEU A 399 12.08 -14.39 30.81
N THR A 400 12.68 -15.08 31.75
CA THR A 400 13.21 -16.44 31.55
C THR A 400 12.10 -17.39 31.07
N GLY A 401 12.36 -18.13 30.00
CA GLY A 401 11.42 -19.08 29.42
C GLY A 401 10.29 -18.44 28.57
N VAL A 402 10.28 -17.11 28.38
CA VAL A 402 9.31 -16.41 27.56
C VAL A 402 10.03 -15.70 26.44
N THR A 403 9.60 -15.94 25.20
CA THR A 403 10.07 -15.19 24.03
C THR A 403 9.23 -13.94 23.85
N ASN A 404 9.90 -12.78 23.83
CA ASN A 404 9.26 -11.53 23.44
C ASN A 404 9.09 -11.49 21.92
N ASN A 405 7.87 -11.28 21.46
CA ASN A 405 7.54 -11.22 20.03
C ASN A 405 7.34 -9.77 19.59
N ILE A 406 8.07 -9.34 18.58
CA ILE A 406 7.97 -8.00 17.97
C ILE A 406 7.57 -8.16 16.52
N LEU A 407 6.45 -7.55 16.16
CA LEU A 407 5.97 -7.46 14.78
C LEU A 407 5.88 -5.99 14.37
N ILE A 408 6.52 -5.66 13.26
CA ILE A 408 6.33 -4.40 12.52
C ILE A 408 5.85 -4.78 11.12
N ASP A 409 4.62 -4.42 10.77
CA ASP A 409 3.96 -4.86 9.55
C ASP A 409 3.20 -3.71 8.89
N SER A 410 3.42 -3.50 7.61
CA SER A 410 2.68 -2.52 6.82
C SER A 410 2.70 -1.12 7.45
N CYS A 411 3.86 -0.69 7.92
CA CYS A 411 4.05 0.61 8.55
C CYS A 411 4.84 1.57 7.64
N THR A 412 4.60 2.88 7.82
CA THR A 412 5.45 3.94 7.29
C THR A 412 6.18 4.60 8.47
N ILE A 413 7.50 4.44 8.53
CA ILE A 413 8.35 5.00 9.60
C ILE A 413 9.28 6.02 8.97
N SER A 414 8.99 7.30 9.21
CA SER A 414 9.71 8.42 8.62
C SER A 414 10.37 9.29 9.69
N ASN A 415 11.60 9.68 9.43
CA ASN A 415 12.40 10.49 10.36
C ASN A 415 12.49 9.92 11.80
N PRO A 416 12.64 8.61 12.03
CA PRO A 416 12.99 8.13 13.34
C PRO A 416 14.44 8.51 13.62
N ASN A 417 14.73 8.89 14.84
CA ASN A 417 16.09 9.24 15.24
C ASN A 417 16.78 10.28 14.30
N MET A 418 16.24 11.50 14.27
CA MET A 418 16.71 12.60 13.40
C MET A 418 18.09 13.16 13.77
N VAL A 419 18.76 12.64 14.79
CA VAL A 419 20.12 13.07 15.11
C VAL A 419 21.03 12.66 13.96
N ALA A 420 21.84 13.59 13.47
CA ALA A 420 22.82 13.38 12.40
C ALA A 420 23.89 12.31 12.74
N THR A 421 23.76 11.65 13.85
CA THR A 421 24.63 10.58 14.31
C THR A 421 23.87 9.24 14.30
N ASN A 422 24.52 8.21 13.89
CA ASN A 422 24.03 6.84 13.99
C ASN A 422 24.11 6.27 15.43
N ALA A 423 24.06 7.11 16.45
CA ALA A 423 24.30 6.73 17.85
C ALA A 423 23.20 5.84 18.42
N ASN A 424 21.95 6.07 18.02
CA ASN A 424 20.79 5.30 18.47
C ASN A 424 20.33 4.31 17.38
N SER A 425 19.51 3.35 17.73
CA SER A 425 19.01 2.33 16.82
C SER A 425 17.48 2.22 16.85
N ILE A 426 16.94 1.55 15.84
CA ILE A 426 15.50 1.23 15.81
C ILE A 426 15.17 0.24 16.94
N LEU A 427 16.03 -0.76 17.16
CA LEU A 427 15.85 -1.81 18.15
C LEU A 427 17.01 -1.81 19.13
N TYR A 428 16.74 -1.53 20.41
CA TYR A 428 17.70 -1.67 21.49
C TYR A 428 17.18 -2.72 22.47
N ILE A 429 17.50 -4.00 22.21
CA ILE A 429 16.99 -5.15 22.96
C ILE A 429 18.17 -5.88 23.58
N ARG A 430 18.22 -5.94 24.91
CA ARG A 430 19.36 -6.41 25.70
C ARG A 430 19.19 -7.80 26.31
N PHE A 431 18.35 -8.64 25.72
CA PHE A 431 18.17 -10.03 26.14
C PHE A 431 17.95 -10.94 24.93
N ALA A 432 18.33 -12.20 25.02
CA ALA A 432 18.36 -13.13 23.89
C ALA A 432 16.99 -13.72 23.52
N SER A 433 16.04 -13.81 24.47
CA SER A 433 14.73 -14.41 24.22
C SER A 433 13.79 -13.43 23.48
N ASN A 434 14.16 -13.05 22.25
CA ASN A 434 13.35 -12.17 21.41
C ASN A 434 13.21 -12.75 20.00
N ALA A 435 12.05 -12.51 19.36
CA ALA A 435 11.75 -12.86 17.98
C ALA A 435 11.17 -11.62 17.28
N ILE A 436 11.73 -11.28 16.11
CA ILE A 436 11.44 -10.01 15.45
C ILE A 436 11.04 -10.30 14.01
N ILE A 437 9.89 -9.77 13.58
CA ILE A 437 9.42 -9.81 12.19
C ILE A 437 9.17 -8.38 11.73
N ILE A 438 9.76 -8.01 10.61
CA ILE A 438 9.57 -6.68 9.99
C ILE A 438 9.23 -6.92 8.51
N LYS A 439 8.01 -6.55 8.14
CA LYS A 439 7.54 -6.82 6.78
C LYS A 439 6.66 -5.70 6.21
N ASN A 440 6.62 -5.62 4.88
CA ASN A 440 5.81 -4.67 4.12
C ASN A 440 5.94 -3.21 4.62
N THR A 441 7.06 -2.89 5.25
CA THR A 441 7.26 -1.61 5.94
C THR A 441 8.18 -0.69 5.14
N LEU A 442 7.80 0.58 5.08
CA LEU A 442 8.56 1.64 4.45
C LEU A 442 9.30 2.45 5.51
N PHE A 443 10.62 2.42 5.46
CA PHE A 443 11.49 3.28 6.26
C PHE A 443 12.02 4.43 5.42
N ALA A 444 12.00 5.64 5.97
CA ALA A 444 12.48 6.82 5.28
C ALA A 444 13.30 7.75 6.20
N ASN A 445 14.37 8.31 5.64
CA ASN A 445 15.14 9.43 6.19
C ASN A 445 15.69 9.18 7.60
N THR A 446 16.52 8.12 7.79
CA THR A 446 17.24 7.90 9.05
C THR A 446 18.64 7.35 8.82
N LEU A 447 19.57 7.72 9.68
CA LEU A 447 20.90 7.12 9.78
C LEU A 447 20.98 6.01 10.84
N ALA A 448 19.89 5.76 11.57
CA ALA A 448 19.85 4.72 12.60
C ALA A 448 20.13 3.33 11.99
N PRO A 449 20.92 2.48 12.65
CA PRO A 449 20.98 1.05 12.38
C PRO A 449 19.75 0.35 12.98
N TYR A 450 19.53 -0.90 12.61
CA TYR A 450 18.53 -1.71 13.29
C TYR A 450 18.90 -1.95 14.75
N THR A 451 20.14 -2.36 15.03
CA THR A 451 20.61 -2.57 16.40
C THR A 451 22.11 -2.36 16.52
N ARG A 452 22.57 -2.21 17.74
CA ARG A 452 23.99 -2.27 18.15
C ARG A 452 24.23 -3.38 19.18
N GLU A 453 23.16 -4.05 19.60
CA GLU A 453 23.21 -5.07 20.64
C GLU A 453 23.46 -6.46 20.04
N ASN A 454 24.42 -7.18 20.58
CA ASN A 454 24.80 -8.51 20.09
C ASN A 454 23.74 -9.59 20.38
N VAL A 455 22.90 -9.36 21.39
CA VAL A 455 21.84 -10.30 21.85
C VAL A 455 20.50 -10.06 21.17
N THR A 456 20.33 -8.97 20.43
CA THR A 456 19.14 -8.75 19.61
C THR A 456 19.08 -9.81 18.51
N ALA A 457 17.98 -10.53 18.39
CA ALA A 457 17.80 -11.54 17.35
C ALA A 457 17.93 -10.93 15.95
N ASN A 458 18.31 -11.75 14.98
CA ASN A 458 18.23 -11.36 13.58
C ASN A 458 16.75 -11.23 13.19
N PRO A 459 16.28 -10.05 12.76
CA PRO A 459 14.90 -9.93 12.32
C PRO A 459 14.64 -10.78 11.06
N THR A 460 13.45 -11.33 10.96
CA THR A 460 12.93 -11.89 9.70
C THR A 460 12.34 -10.75 8.89
N PHE A 461 12.86 -10.55 7.69
CA PHE A 461 12.47 -9.47 6.81
C PHE A 461 11.70 -9.99 5.59
N SER A 462 10.70 -9.23 5.13
CA SER A 462 10.06 -9.45 3.84
C SER A 462 9.33 -8.20 3.33
N GLY A 463 9.47 -7.89 2.04
CA GLY A 463 8.70 -6.84 1.37
C GLY A 463 8.92 -5.41 1.88
N ASN A 464 10.07 -5.11 2.49
CA ASN A 464 10.35 -3.77 3.02
C ASN A 464 10.97 -2.84 1.96
N ASN A 465 10.83 -1.53 2.17
CA ASN A 465 11.50 -0.52 1.37
C ASN A 465 12.25 0.50 2.26
N TYR A 466 13.41 0.94 1.76
CA TYR A 466 14.38 1.75 2.48
C TYR A 466 14.79 2.98 1.69
N PHE A 467 14.21 4.11 1.98
CA PHE A 467 14.51 5.36 1.31
C PHE A 467 15.35 6.28 2.19
N ASN A 468 16.56 6.64 1.75
CA ASN A 468 17.52 7.44 2.52
C ASN A 468 17.85 6.83 3.91
N THR A 469 18.07 5.53 3.98
CA THR A 469 18.31 4.80 5.24
C THR A 469 19.50 3.84 5.12
N PRO A 470 20.72 4.35 4.94
CA PRO A 470 21.90 3.58 4.51
C PRO A 470 22.34 2.49 5.49
N ASN A 471 21.86 2.52 6.74
CA ASN A 471 22.22 1.53 7.76
C ASN A 471 21.09 0.51 8.02
N LEU A 472 19.91 0.64 7.40
CA LEU A 472 18.82 -0.34 7.54
C LEU A 472 18.83 -1.40 6.45
N ASN A 473 19.15 -1.05 5.21
CA ASN A 473 19.30 -2.01 4.09
C ASN A 473 20.77 -2.25 3.69
N GLY A 474 21.69 -1.70 4.44
CA GLY A 474 23.12 -1.85 4.32
C GLY A 474 23.78 -1.54 5.66
N ASN A 475 25.09 -1.45 5.67
CA ASN A 475 25.86 -1.05 6.85
C ASN A 475 26.98 -0.07 6.44
N VAL A 476 26.59 1.04 5.81
CA VAL A 476 27.52 2.02 5.20
C VAL A 476 28.49 2.58 6.23
N ASN A 477 28.05 2.76 7.47
CA ASN A 477 28.90 3.30 8.56
C ASN A 477 29.63 2.20 9.35
N ALA A 478 29.68 0.95 8.86
CA ALA A 478 30.37 -0.18 9.51
C ALA A 478 30.01 -0.36 11.00
N ILE A 479 28.72 -0.28 11.31
CA ILE A 479 28.22 -0.34 12.67
C ILE A 479 28.26 -1.80 13.19
N GLY A 480 28.97 -2.02 14.29
CA GLY A 480 29.05 -3.34 14.93
C GLY A 480 27.68 -3.85 15.38
N ASN A 481 27.45 -5.16 15.26
CA ASN A 481 26.20 -5.85 15.61
C ASN A 481 24.95 -5.39 14.85
N ASN A 482 25.06 -4.54 13.81
CA ASN A 482 23.91 -4.18 13.01
C ASN A 482 23.32 -5.42 12.31
N ARG A 483 22.02 -5.38 12.03
CA ARG A 483 21.24 -6.45 11.38
C ARG A 483 20.48 -5.87 10.16
N PRO A 484 21.18 -5.41 9.12
CA PRO A 484 20.51 -4.80 7.96
C PRO A 484 19.67 -5.80 7.20
N ASP A 485 18.57 -5.34 6.63
CA ASP A 485 17.76 -6.08 5.65
C ASP A 485 18.42 -5.98 4.27
N THR A 486 19.08 -7.04 3.85
CA THR A 486 19.72 -7.10 2.52
C THR A 486 18.76 -7.51 1.39
N THR A 487 17.48 -7.78 1.72
CA THR A 487 16.44 -8.25 0.77
C THR A 487 15.48 -7.16 0.33
N GLY A 488 15.40 -6.06 1.08
CA GLY A 488 14.50 -4.95 0.82
C GLY A 488 14.90 -4.09 -0.37
N THR A 489 13.95 -3.31 -0.86
CA THR A 489 14.19 -2.34 -1.94
C THR A 489 14.60 -0.97 -1.39
N ALA A 490 15.15 -0.09 -2.26
CA ALA A 490 15.56 1.27 -1.90
C ALA A 490 14.89 2.33 -2.80
N LEU A 491 13.62 2.10 -3.14
CA LEU A 491 12.87 2.95 -4.04
C LEU A 491 12.48 4.27 -3.37
N ASN A 492 12.48 5.37 -4.13
CA ASN A 492 11.91 6.62 -3.68
C ASN A 492 10.38 6.47 -3.61
N PRO A 493 9.74 6.68 -2.44
CA PRO A 493 8.29 6.55 -2.30
C PRO A 493 7.51 7.66 -3.01
N GLN A 494 8.15 8.77 -3.37
CA GLN A 494 7.50 9.92 -4.02
C GLN A 494 6.30 10.40 -3.20
N PHE A 495 6.52 10.66 -1.91
CA PHE A 495 5.46 11.14 -1.02
C PHE A 495 4.81 12.42 -1.54
N GLY A 496 3.49 12.54 -1.40
CA GLY A 496 2.74 13.72 -1.81
C GLY A 496 3.23 15.00 -1.12
N ASN A 497 3.28 15.00 0.21
CA ASN A 497 3.83 16.10 1.02
C ASN A 497 4.18 15.61 2.43
N ALA A 498 5.26 14.87 2.58
CA ALA A 498 5.67 14.29 3.87
C ALA A 498 5.90 15.36 4.96
N ALA A 499 6.38 16.56 4.61
CA ALA A 499 6.57 17.65 5.54
C ALA A 499 5.24 18.18 6.11
N GLY A 500 4.17 18.11 5.32
CA GLY A 500 2.80 18.46 5.74
C GLY A 500 2.00 17.26 6.29
N GLY A 501 2.63 16.08 6.45
CA GLY A 501 1.96 14.89 6.97
C GLY A 501 1.25 14.02 5.92
N ASP A 502 1.37 14.36 4.63
CA ASP A 502 0.84 13.55 3.53
C ASP A 502 1.92 12.57 3.03
N PHE A 503 1.77 11.31 3.41
CA PHE A 503 2.64 10.22 3.01
C PHE A 503 2.08 9.42 1.83
N THR A 504 1.11 9.94 1.09
CA THR A 504 0.58 9.30 -0.13
C THR A 504 1.74 8.89 -1.04
N ILE A 505 1.79 7.60 -1.37
CA ILE A 505 2.85 7.00 -2.15
C ILE A 505 2.59 7.23 -3.64
N GLY A 506 3.53 7.91 -4.32
CA GLY A 506 3.50 8.11 -5.77
C GLY A 506 4.13 6.95 -6.56
N ASN A 507 5.05 6.21 -5.94
CA ASN A 507 5.79 5.14 -6.59
C ASN A 507 4.91 3.91 -6.84
N GLN A 508 4.66 3.59 -8.12
CA GLN A 508 3.75 2.51 -8.51
C GLN A 508 4.21 1.12 -8.03
N THR A 509 5.51 0.84 -8.06
CA THR A 509 6.03 -0.46 -7.59
C THR A 509 5.77 -0.68 -6.11
N LEU A 510 5.87 0.37 -5.28
CA LEU A 510 5.57 0.27 -3.85
C LEU A 510 4.07 0.09 -3.60
N LYS A 511 3.22 0.72 -4.42
CA LYS A 511 1.76 0.51 -4.37
C LYS A 511 1.39 -0.93 -4.74
N ASP A 512 1.91 -1.44 -5.84
CA ASP A 512 1.63 -2.79 -6.34
C ASP A 512 2.04 -3.87 -5.33
N ASN A 513 3.11 -3.61 -4.57
CA ASN A 513 3.61 -4.51 -3.53
C ASN A 513 3.05 -4.22 -2.13
N LEU A 514 2.15 -3.25 -1.98
CA LEU A 514 1.50 -2.86 -0.72
C LEU A 514 2.52 -2.54 0.40
N VAL A 515 3.58 -1.78 0.08
CA VAL A 515 4.65 -1.45 1.02
C VAL A 515 4.37 -0.13 1.72
N GLY A 516 4.30 -0.16 3.03
CA GLY A 516 4.00 0.98 3.89
C GLY A 516 2.62 0.92 4.53
N ASP A 517 2.22 1.98 5.21
CA ASP A 517 0.89 2.10 5.80
C ASP A 517 -0.19 2.12 4.69
N PRO A 518 -1.15 1.19 4.71
CA PRO A 518 -2.19 1.08 3.68
C PRO A 518 -2.99 2.37 3.44
N ARG A 519 -3.07 3.24 4.43
CA ARG A 519 -3.74 4.56 4.35
C ARG A 519 -3.21 5.42 3.20
N TRP A 520 -1.94 5.26 2.86
CA TRP A 520 -1.23 6.07 1.87
C TRP A 520 -1.07 5.38 0.51
N ILE A 521 -1.56 4.17 0.38
CA ILE A 521 -1.56 3.38 -0.86
C ILE A 521 -2.90 3.62 -1.57
N LYS A 522 -2.93 4.62 -2.47
CA LYS A 522 -4.15 5.04 -3.20
C LYS A 522 -3.95 4.87 -4.71
#